data_1ff5bc96af8569a4e01f8563c2f10758
#
_entry.id   1ff5bc96af8569a4e01f8563c2f10758
#
_cell.length_a   1.000
_cell.length_b   1.000
_cell.length_c   1.000
_cell.angle_alpha   90.00
_cell.angle_beta   90.00
_cell.angle_gamma   90.00
#
_symmetry.space_group_name_H-M   'P 1'
#
loop_
_entity.id
_entity.type
_entity.pdbx_description
1 polymer ?
#
loop_
_entity_poly.entity_id
_entity_poly.type
_entity_poly.pdbx_seq_one_letter_code
_entity_poly.pdbx_strand_id
1 'polypeptide(L)'
;MESKYLTLARRAREEDNVEDARKFYDLVRTDDPDNVEARFFYAYYRLWDGTKGSAYSDFVTFCNSTMSIVEAVAKSDLSSDAKVSMLADMYGSIKGLPSSMSAIQKELWESASESEKPTYNKQMKLCQKYGIENLYHFGDAVQKYFSGDQAAQKVAVDAWKSAIANQQKYPYCGAEKTLPEKYLPLIQKVDPSYVLPKKAGCISFA
;
A
#
# COMPACT_ATOMS: atom_id res chain seq x y z
N MET A 1 -15.33 0.36 -25.39
CA MET A 1 -15.99 -0.89 -24.93
C MET A 1 -15.09 -1.46 -23.84
N GLU A 2 -15.60 -1.72 -22.65
CA GLU A 2 -14.80 -2.26 -21.55
C GLU A 2 -14.26 -3.65 -21.92
N SER A 3 -12.99 -3.93 -21.61
CA SER A 3 -12.39 -5.24 -21.88
C SER A 3 -13.11 -6.33 -21.07
N LYS A 4 -13.50 -7.41 -21.73
CA LYS A 4 -14.07 -8.58 -21.06
C LYS A 4 -13.16 -9.13 -19.95
N TYR A 5 -11.84 -8.98 -20.10
CA TYR A 5 -10.87 -9.40 -19.08
C TYR A 5 -10.89 -8.49 -17.85
N LEU A 6 -11.21 -7.19 -18.00
CA LEU A 6 -11.34 -6.29 -16.86
C LEU A 6 -12.56 -6.67 -15.99
N THR A 7 -13.67 -7.02 -16.60
CA THR A 7 -14.85 -7.55 -15.88
C THR A 7 -14.52 -8.83 -15.10
N LEU A 8 -13.78 -9.76 -15.73
CA LEU A 8 -13.36 -11.01 -15.08
C LEU A 8 -12.37 -10.76 -13.95
N ALA A 9 -11.43 -9.82 -14.13
CA ALA A 9 -10.46 -9.44 -13.10
C ALA A 9 -11.14 -8.87 -11.86
N ARG A 10 -12.11 -7.95 -12.05
CA ARG A 10 -12.89 -7.36 -10.95
C ARG A 10 -13.70 -8.42 -10.20
N ARG A 11 -14.34 -9.33 -10.93
CA ARG A 11 -15.08 -10.44 -10.32
C ARG A 11 -14.15 -11.33 -9.49
N ALA A 12 -13.01 -11.74 -10.04
CA ALA A 12 -12.02 -12.54 -9.30
C ALA A 12 -11.51 -11.80 -8.03
N ARG A 13 -11.36 -10.46 -8.10
CA ARG A 13 -11.04 -9.62 -6.95
C ARG A 13 -12.13 -9.65 -5.88
N GLU A 14 -13.39 -9.56 -6.26
CA GLU A 14 -14.55 -9.64 -5.36
C GLU A 14 -14.69 -11.01 -4.70
N GLU A 15 -14.27 -12.07 -5.38
CA GLU A 15 -14.27 -13.46 -4.91
C GLU A 15 -12.99 -13.83 -4.13
N ASP A 16 -12.06 -12.85 -3.86
CA ASP A 16 -10.74 -13.08 -3.24
C ASP A 16 -9.89 -14.14 -3.96
N ASN A 17 -10.14 -14.37 -5.25
CA ASN A 17 -9.37 -15.30 -6.08
C ASN A 17 -8.12 -14.63 -6.63
N VAL A 18 -7.02 -14.72 -5.87
CA VAL A 18 -5.73 -14.07 -6.16
C VAL A 18 -5.16 -14.50 -7.52
N GLU A 19 -5.21 -15.81 -7.84
CA GLU A 19 -4.63 -16.37 -9.06
C GLU A 19 -5.36 -15.84 -10.31
N ASP A 20 -6.68 -15.96 -10.35
CA ASP A 20 -7.48 -15.48 -11.46
C ASP A 20 -7.46 -13.96 -11.57
N ALA A 21 -7.52 -13.23 -10.46
CA ALA A 21 -7.40 -11.78 -10.48
C ALA A 21 -6.08 -11.34 -11.13
N ARG A 22 -4.95 -11.91 -10.70
CA ARG A 22 -3.63 -11.64 -11.30
C ARG A 22 -3.61 -11.95 -12.79
N LYS A 23 -4.07 -13.14 -13.17
CA LYS A 23 -4.11 -13.60 -14.56
C LYS A 23 -4.92 -12.66 -15.45
N PHE A 24 -6.13 -12.29 -15.02
CA PHE A 24 -6.98 -11.43 -15.83
C PHE A 24 -6.48 -9.98 -15.87
N TYR A 25 -5.90 -9.44 -14.79
CA TYR A 25 -5.26 -8.12 -14.84
C TYR A 25 -4.01 -8.12 -15.73
N ASP A 26 -3.26 -9.22 -15.83
CA ASP A 26 -2.14 -9.34 -16.77
C ASP A 26 -2.61 -9.30 -18.23
N LEU A 27 -3.72 -9.97 -18.55
CA LEU A 27 -4.34 -9.92 -19.87
C LEU A 27 -4.82 -8.50 -20.21
N VAL A 28 -5.49 -7.81 -19.26
CA VAL A 28 -5.88 -6.39 -19.46
C VAL A 28 -4.67 -5.53 -19.74
N ARG A 29 -3.61 -5.65 -18.95
CA ARG A 29 -2.37 -4.87 -19.11
C ARG A 29 -1.65 -5.16 -20.43
N THR A 30 -1.81 -6.37 -20.95
CA THR A 30 -1.23 -6.76 -22.26
C THR A 30 -1.99 -6.12 -23.40
N ASP A 31 -3.33 -6.09 -23.31
CA ASP A 31 -4.21 -5.49 -24.32
C ASP A 31 -4.25 -3.97 -24.25
N ASP A 32 -4.18 -3.40 -23.04
CA ASP A 32 -4.21 -1.96 -22.73
C ASP A 32 -3.16 -1.65 -21.65
N PRO A 33 -1.90 -1.37 -22.06
CA PRO A 33 -0.81 -1.07 -21.13
C PRO A 33 -1.01 0.20 -20.28
N ASP A 34 -1.89 1.09 -20.72
CA ASP A 34 -2.20 2.35 -20.03
C ASP A 34 -3.35 2.20 -19.02
N ASN A 35 -3.98 1.03 -18.94
CA ASN A 35 -5.03 0.75 -17.99
C ASN A 35 -4.49 0.82 -16.55
N VAL A 36 -4.83 1.90 -15.86
CA VAL A 36 -4.30 2.19 -14.52
C VAL A 36 -4.73 1.17 -13.46
N GLU A 37 -5.96 0.64 -13.59
CA GLU A 37 -6.48 -0.40 -12.69
C GLU A 37 -5.67 -1.69 -12.86
N ALA A 38 -5.46 -2.12 -14.09
CA ALA A 38 -4.71 -3.34 -14.38
C ALA A 38 -3.24 -3.21 -13.95
N ARG A 39 -2.62 -2.06 -14.16
CA ARG A 39 -1.25 -1.79 -13.71
C ARG A 39 -1.11 -1.94 -12.20
N PHE A 40 -2.05 -1.37 -11.43
CA PHE A 40 -1.99 -1.45 -9.97
C PHE A 40 -2.28 -2.86 -9.47
N PHE A 41 -3.43 -3.44 -9.84
CA PHE A 41 -3.85 -4.71 -9.28
C PHE A 41 -3.00 -5.89 -9.75
N TYR A 42 -2.46 -5.87 -10.96
CA TYR A 42 -1.46 -6.86 -11.37
C TYR A 42 -0.22 -6.82 -10.45
N ALA A 43 0.34 -5.63 -10.21
CA ALA A 43 1.49 -5.47 -9.32
C ALA A 43 1.15 -5.87 -7.86
N TYR A 44 -0.06 -5.55 -7.40
CA TYR A 44 -0.55 -5.93 -6.07
C TYR A 44 -0.69 -7.45 -5.93
N TYR A 45 -1.35 -8.12 -6.88
CA TYR A 45 -1.56 -9.57 -6.80
C TYR A 45 -0.29 -10.38 -6.98
N ARG A 46 0.73 -9.84 -7.62
CA ARG A 46 2.06 -10.46 -7.63
C ARG A 46 2.68 -10.65 -6.25
N LEU A 47 2.30 -9.83 -5.28
CA LEU A 47 2.80 -9.95 -3.89
C LEU A 47 2.38 -11.27 -3.24
N TRP A 48 1.28 -11.85 -3.71
CA TRP A 48 0.65 -13.04 -3.11
C TRP A 48 0.87 -14.32 -3.92
N ASP A 49 1.31 -14.19 -5.17
CA ASP A 49 1.54 -15.32 -6.09
C ASP A 49 2.97 -15.87 -6.04
N GLY A 50 3.89 -15.09 -5.53
CA GLY A 50 5.31 -15.42 -5.55
C GLY A 50 5.68 -16.62 -4.71
N THR A 51 6.73 -17.34 -5.13
CA THR A 51 7.45 -18.19 -4.19
C THR A 51 7.83 -17.33 -2.98
N LYS A 52 7.67 -17.84 -1.78
CA LYS A 52 7.99 -17.08 -0.54
C LYS A 52 9.34 -16.36 -0.61
N GLY A 53 10.31 -16.87 -1.42
CA GLY A 53 11.62 -16.27 -1.62
C GLY A 53 11.64 -14.94 -2.41
N SER A 54 10.67 -14.64 -3.29
CA SER A 54 10.60 -13.38 -4.04
C SER A 54 9.76 -12.30 -3.34
N ALA A 55 8.97 -12.65 -2.32
CA ALA A 55 7.99 -11.77 -1.70
C ALA A 55 8.57 -10.41 -1.26
N TYR A 56 9.79 -10.38 -0.72
CA TYR A 56 10.44 -9.12 -0.33
C TYR A 56 10.77 -8.23 -1.54
N SER A 57 11.38 -8.78 -2.59
CA SER A 57 11.77 -8.01 -3.78
C SER A 57 10.56 -7.51 -4.57
N ASP A 58 9.51 -8.33 -4.68
CA ASP A 58 8.26 -7.93 -5.31
C ASP A 58 7.58 -6.82 -4.54
N PHE A 59 7.60 -6.89 -3.20
CA PHE A 59 7.07 -5.83 -2.34
C PHE A 59 7.82 -4.50 -2.49
N VAL A 60 9.15 -4.51 -2.51
CA VAL A 60 9.94 -3.30 -2.75
C VAL A 60 9.62 -2.69 -4.12
N THR A 61 9.52 -3.54 -5.15
CA THR A 61 9.15 -3.11 -6.50
C THR A 61 7.76 -2.48 -6.54
N PHE A 62 6.79 -3.10 -5.87
CA PHE A 62 5.43 -2.57 -5.73
C PHE A 62 5.42 -1.20 -5.06
N CYS A 63 6.07 -1.04 -3.90
CA CYS A 63 6.14 0.24 -3.19
C CYS A 63 6.74 1.35 -4.07
N ASN A 64 7.78 1.05 -4.83
CA ASN A 64 8.42 2.00 -5.73
C ASN A 64 7.51 2.42 -6.91
N SER A 65 6.57 1.58 -7.33
CA SER A 65 5.65 1.86 -8.43
C SER A 65 4.40 2.63 -8.02
N THR A 66 4.01 2.61 -6.76
CA THR A 66 2.73 3.14 -6.28
C THR A 66 2.52 4.63 -6.65
N MET A 67 3.53 5.47 -6.46
CA MET A 67 3.43 6.91 -6.76
C MET A 67 3.22 7.18 -8.25
N SER A 68 3.92 6.46 -9.13
CA SER A 68 3.77 6.61 -10.59
C SER A 68 2.39 6.15 -11.07
N ILE A 69 1.78 5.20 -10.37
CA ILE A 69 0.41 4.77 -10.67
C ILE A 69 -0.60 5.85 -10.25
N VAL A 70 -0.44 6.48 -9.08
CA VAL A 70 -1.30 7.63 -8.67
C VAL A 70 -1.21 8.76 -9.69
N GLU A 71 -0.01 9.08 -10.18
CA GLU A 71 0.16 10.06 -11.25
C GLU A 71 -0.55 9.64 -12.55
N ALA A 72 -0.46 8.37 -12.93
CA ALA A 72 -1.15 7.84 -14.10
C ALA A 72 -2.68 7.91 -13.94
N VAL A 73 -3.23 7.62 -12.75
CA VAL A 73 -4.66 7.81 -12.44
C VAL A 73 -5.06 9.27 -12.65
N ALA A 74 -4.27 10.23 -12.18
CA ALA A 74 -4.57 11.65 -12.36
C ALA A 74 -4.61 12.05 -13.84
N LYS A 75 -3.71 11.50 -14.66
CA LYS A 75 -3.59 11.80 -16.10
C LYS A 75 -4.53 10.98 -16.99
N SER A 76 -5.19 9.95 -16.47
CA SER A 76 -6.09 9.09 -17.25
C SER A 76 -7.37 9.82 -17.64
N ASP A 77 -8.09 9.28 -18.64
CA ASP A 77 -9.38 9.77 -19.12
C ASP A 77 -10.57 9.35 -18.24
N LEU A 78 -10.31 8.76 -17.10
CA LEU A 78 -11.35 8.40 -16.13
C LEU A 78 -12.10 9.64 -15.63
N SER A 79 -13.41 9.50 -15.35
CA SER A 79 -14.15 10.55 -14.68
C SER A 79 -13.60 10.85 -13.28
N SER A 80 -13.85 12.03 -12.72
CA SER A 80 -13.43 12.40 -11.36
C SER A 80 -13.84 11.34 -10.33
N ASP A 81 -15.10 10.89 -10.38
CA ASP A 81 -15.61 9.88 -9.44
C ASP A 81 -14.89 8.54 -9.60
N ALA A 82 -14.62 8.11 -10.84
CA ALA A 82 -13.87 6.88 -11.10
C ALA A 82 -12.41 6.98 -10.63
N LYS A 83 -11.76 8.14 -10.76
CA LYS A 83 -10.43 8.39 -10.21
C LYS A 83 -10.41 8.28 -8.69
N VAL A 84 -11.38 8.92 -8.01
CA VAL A 84 -11.51 8.85 -6.55
C VAL A 84 -11.77 7.41 -6.08
N SER A 85 -12.67 6.68 -6.75
CA SER A 85 -12.93 5.27 -6.46
C SER A 85 -11.66 4.43 -6.61
N MET A 86 -10.90 4.64 -7.68
CA MET A 86 -9.63 3.94 -7.90
C MET A 86 -8.61 4.24 -6.78
N LEU A 87 -8.49 5.50 -6.35
CA LEU A 87 -7.61 5.86 -5.23
C LEU A 87 -8.04 5.21 -3.91
N ALA A 88 -9.36 5.12 -3.66
CA ALA A 88 -9.89 4.46 -2.48
C ALA A 88 -9.60 2.94 -2.50
N ASP A 89 -9.74 2.29 -3.65
CA ASP A 89 -9.41 0.88 -3.85
C ASP A 89 -7.90 0.61 -3.65
N MET A 90 -7.04 1.48 -4.21
CA MET A 90 -5.60 1.42 -4.01
C MET A 90 -5.26 1.54 -2.52
N TYR A 91 -5.81 2.55 -1.83
CA TYR A 91 -5.61 2.73 -0.39
C TYR A 91 -6.10 1.50 0.40
N GLY A 92 -7.29 0.99 0.09
CA GLY A 92 -7.85 -0.22 0.70
C GLY A 92 -6.89 -1.40 0.64
N SER A 93 -6.20 -1.56 -0.50
CA SER A 93 -5.23 -2.62 -0.75
C SER A 93 -3.91 -2.42 0.00
N ILE A 94 -3.39 -1.18 0.05
CA ILE A 94 -2.05 -0.94 0.63
C ILE A 94 -2.03 -0.76 2.15
N LYS A 95 -3.15 -0.38 2.78
CA LYS A 95 -3.18 -0.04 4.23
C LYS A 95 -2.74 -1.18 5.15
N GLY A 96 -2.95 -2.44 4.74
CA GLY A 96 -2.60 -3.64 5.50
C GLY A 96 -1.20 -4.20 5.20
N LEU A 97 -0.56 -3.76 4.11
CA LEU A 97 0.69 -4.35 3.63
C LEU A 97 1.84 -4.38 4.65
N PRO A 98 2.05 -3.33 5.50
CA PRO A 98 3.10 -3.40 6.52
C PRO A 98 2.99 -4.63 7.42
N SER A 99 1.76 -5.00 7.79
CA SER A 99 1.49 -6.16 8.65
C SER A 99 1.57 -7.48 7.87
N SER A 100 0.93 -7.55 6.71
CA SER A 100 0.85 -8.79 5.93
C SER A 100 2.21 -9.23 5.39
N MET A 101 2.99 -8.29 4.85
CA MET A 101 4.33 -8.60 4.34
C MET A 101 5.32 -8.93 5.47
N SER A 102 5.15 -8.29 6.64
CA SER A 102 5.90 -8.66 7.84
C SER A 102 5.57 -10.07 8.32
N ALA A 103 4.31 -10.50 8.23
CA ALA A 103 3.89 -11.86 8.61
C ALA A 103 4.51 -12.91 7.69
N ILE A 104 4.54 -12.69 6.38
CA ILE A 104 5.22 -13.58 5.41
C ILE A 104 6.71 -13.74 5.76
N GLN A 105 7.39 -12.64 6.07
CA GLN A 105 8.81 -12.70 6.45
C GLN A 105 9.03 -13.42 7.80
N LYS A 106 8.05 -13.35 8.70
CA LYS A 106 8.07 -14.07 9.97
C LYS A 106 7.94 -15.58 9.73
N GLU A 107 7.03 -16.02 8.88
CA GLU A 107 6.87 -17.43 8.51
C GLU A 107 8.15 -17.99 7.89
N LEU A 108 8.81 -17.23 7.01
CA LEU A 108 10.10 -17.59 6.43
C LEU A 108 11.19 -17.69 7.52
N TRP A 109 11.22 -16.76 8.45
CA TRP A 109 12.15 -16.78 9.58
C TRP A 109 11.93 -18.03 10.48
N GLU A 110 10.67 -18.43 10.74
CA GLU A 110 10.34 -19.59 11.56
C GLU A 110 10.79 -20.91 10.93
N SER A 111 10.80 -20.99 9.58
CA SER A 111 11.23 -22.17 8.82
C SER A 111 12.71 -22.16 8.41
N ALA A 112 13.43 -21.05 8.65
CA ALA A 112 14.79 -20.85 8.18
C ALA A 112 15.85 -21.51 9.08
N SER A 113 17.01 -21.82 8.50
CA SER A 113 18.22 -22.18 9.25
C SER A 113 18.73 -21.02 10.11
N GLU A 114 19.50 -21.31 11.15
CA GLU A 114 20.07 -20.25 12.03
C GLU A 114 20.91 -19.22 11.25
N SER A 115 21.55 -19.62 10.16
CA SER A 115 22.34 -18.72 9.31
C SER A 115 21.48 -17.75 8.46
N GLU A 116 20.23 -18.11 8.15
CA GLU A 116 19.31 -17.33 7.34
C GLU A 116 18.42 -16.38 8.17
N LYS A 117 18.13 -16.75 9.42
CA LYS A 117 17.26 -15.99 10.34
C LYS A 117 17.59 -14.49 10.42
N PRO A 118 18.86 -14.05 10.49
CA PRO A 118 19.19 -12.63 10.50
C PRO A 118 18.69 -11.88 9.25
N THR A 119 18.72 -12.52 8.08
CA THR A 119 18.24 -11.97 6.81
C THR A 119 16.74 -11.73 6.86
N TYR A 120 15.95 -12.72 7.23
CA TYR A 120 14.49 -12.59 7.33
C TYR A 120 14.06 -11.61 8.41
N ASN A 121 14.76 -11.55 9.55
CA ASN A 121 14.50 -10.54 10.59
C ASN A 121 14.74 -9.12 10.08
N LYS A 122 15.79 -8.91 9.28
CA LYS A 122 16.05 -7.62 8.62
C LYS A 122 14.95 -7.30 7.59
N GLN A 123 14.58 -8.26 6.74
CA GLN A 123 13.54 -8.09 5.72
C GLN A 123 12.18 -7.78 6.35
N MET A 124 11.81 -8.43 7.45
CA MET A 124 10.59 -8.15 8.20
C MET A 124 10.51 -6.67 8.63
N LYS A 125 11.58 -6.12 9.22
CA LYS A 125 11.65 -4.70 9.60
C LYS A 125 11.58 -3.77 8.38
N LEU A 126 12.21 -4.15 7.28
CA LEU A 126 12.18 -3.37 6.04
C LEU A 126 10.79 -3.41 5.38
N CYS A 127 10.07 -4.53 5.44
CA CYS A 127 8.68 -4.58 4.98
C CYS A 127 7.77 -3.65 5.79
N GLN A 128 7.95 -3.60 7.12
CA GLN A 128 7.23 -2.65 7.96
C GLN A 128 7.56 -1.20 7.56
N LYS A 129 8.85 -0.88 7.44
CA LYS A 129 9.33 0.45 7.06
C LYS A 129 8.78 0.89 5.70
N TYR A 130 9.04 0.12 4.65
CA TYR A 130 8.63 0.48 3.29
C TYR A 130 7.12 0.54 3.13
N GLY A 131 6.36 -0.33 3.80
CA GLY A 131 4.90 -0.26 3.78
C GLY A 131 4.37 1.00 4.45
N ILE A 132 4.99 1.45 5.56
CA ILE A 132 4.65 2.71 6.23
C ILE A 132 5.01 3.90 5.34
N GLU A 133 6.22 3.93 4.80
CA GLU A 133 6.68 5.00 3.90
C GLU A 133 5.82 5.06 2.63
N ASN A 134 5.42 3.90 2.08
CA ASN A 134 4.51 3.85 0.92
C ASN A 134 3.15 4.50 1.21
N LEU A 135 2.60 4.33 2.41
CA LEU A 135 1.35 5.00 2.81
C LEU A 135 1.51 6.52 2.90
N TYR A 136 2.63 7.02 3.45
CA TYR A 136 2.92 8.46 3.45
C TYR A 136 3.06 8.99 2.02
N HIS A 137 3.87 8.32 1.20
CA HIS A 137 4.10 8.73 -0.19
C HIS A 137 2.84 8.66 -1.05
N PHE A 138 1.98 7.65 -0.83
CA PHE A 138 0.69 7.57 -1.49
C PHE A 138 -0.18 8.78 -1.16
N GLY A 139 -0.32 9.14 0.11
CA GLY A 139 -1.05 10.34 0.53
C GLY A 139 -0.47 11.63 -0.06
N ASP A 140 0.87 11.76 -0.10
CA ASP A 140 1.56 12.90 -0.72
C ASP A 140 1.28 13.00 -2.23
N ALA A 141 1.30 11.87 -2.94
CA ALA A 141 0.98 11.83 -4.36
C ALA A 141 -0.49 12.20 -4.62
N VAL A 142 -1.42 11.65 -3.82
CA VAL A 142 -2.84 12.01 -3.92
C VAL A 142 -3.03 13.51 -3.65
N GLN A 143 -2.42 14.06 -2.60
CA GLN A 143 -2.50 15.50 -2.34
C GLN A 143 -1.92 16.34 -3.46
N LYS A 144 -0.80 15.92 -4.04
CA LYS A 144 -0.14 16.64 -5.13
C LYS A 144 -1.01 16.71 -6.39
N TYR A 145 -1.59 15.59 -6.80
CA TYR A 145 -2.28 15.48 -8.09
C TYR A 145 -3.78 15.74 -8.01
N PHE A 146 -4.38 15.71 -6.82
CA PHE A 146 -5.82 15.86 -6.58
C PHE A 146 -6.13 16.95 -5.53
N SER A 147 -5.32 18.01 -5.45
CA SER A 147 -5.44 19.06 -4.41
C SER A 147 -6.78 19.79 -4.38
N GLY A 148 -7.52 19.83 -5.52
CA GLY A 148 -8.84 20.46 -5.63
C GLY A 148 -10.02 19.52 -5.36
N ASP A 149 -9.79 18.22 -5.14
CA ASP A 149 -10.84 17.21 -4.95
C ASP A 149 -10.94 16.81 -3.48
N GLN A 150 -12.04 17.19 -2.81
CA GLN A 150 -12.24 16.92 -1.39
C GLN A 150 -12.32 15.42 -1.05
N ALA A 151 -12.90 14.60 -1.95
CA ALA A 151 -13.01 13.17 -1.73
C ALA A 151 -11.63 12.50 -1.84
N ALA A 152 -10.83 12.87 -2.82
CA ALA A 152 -9.45 12.42 -2.94
C ALA A 152 -8.59 12.89 -1.73
N GLN A 153 -8.78 14.14 -1.26
CA GLN A 153 -8.07 14.64 -0.07
C GLN A 153 -8.37 13.79 1.17
N LYS A 154 -9.60 13.29 1.30
CA LYS A 154 -9.96 12.37 2.39
C LYS A 154 -9.18 11.06 2.29
N VAL A 155 -9.02 10.50 1.08
CA VAL A 155 -8.19 9.29 0.85
C VAL A 155 -6.73 9.54 1.24
N ALA A 156 -6.16 10.70 0.91
CA ALA A 156 -4.81 11.08 1.33
C ALA A 156 -4.67 11.12 2.86
N VAL A 157 -5.63 11.74 3.54
CA VAL A 157 -5.66 11.83 5.00
C VAL A 157 -5.79 10.45 5.64
N ASP A 158 -6.63 9.58 5.12
CA ASP A 158 -6.79 8.21 5.63
C ASP A 158 -5.50 7.39 5.44
N ALA A 159 -4.76 7.61 4.36
CA ALA A 159 -3.45 6.99 4.15
C ALA A 159 -2.42 7.47 5.17
N TRP A 160 -2.32 8.77 5.45
CA TRP A 160 -1.41 9.31 6.48
C TRP A 160 -1.78 8.83 7.88
N LYS A 161 -3.07 8.79 8.24
CA LYS A 161 -3.53 8.23 9.52
C LYS A 161 -3.13 6.76 9.66
N SER A 162 -3.29 5.97 8.59
CA SER A 162 -2.87 4.56 8.56
C SER A 162 -1.36 4.41 8.67
N ALA A 163 -0.58 5.29 8.04
CA ALA A 163 0.88 5.31 8.18
C ALA A 163 1.29 5.56 9.63
N ILE A 164 0.70 6.57 10.28
CA ILE A 164 0.95 6.91 11.69
C ILE A 164 0.61 5.73 12.61
N ALA A 165 -0.56 5.10 12.41
CA ALA A 165 -0.97 3.95 13.21
C ALA A 165 -0.02 2.77 13.06
N ASN A 166 0.41 2.45 11.83
CA ASN A 166 1.39 1.41 11.58
C ASN A 166 2.77 1.75 12.16
N GLN A 167 3.19 3.01 12.10
CA GLN A 167 4.47 3.45 12.69
C GLN A 167 4.48 3.28 14.21
N GLN A 168 3.35 3.49 14.87
CA GLN A 168 3.23 3.21 16.31
C GLN A 168 3.22 1.72 16.63
N LYS A 169 2.58 0.92 15.78
CA LYS A 169 2.59 -0.54 15.91
C LYS A 169 3.99 -1.13 15.74
N TYR A 170 4.83 -0.51 14.90
CA TYR A 170 6.18 -0.96 14.55
C TYR A 170 7.26 0.09 14.87
N PRO A 171 7.46 0.48 16.13
CA PRO A 171 8.32 1.62 16.51
C PRO A 171 9.81 1.42 16.19
N TYR A 172 10.23 0.18 15.92
CA TYR A 172 11.63 -0.19 15.66
C TYR A 172 11.89 -0.56 14.18
N CYS A 173 10.96 -0.30 13.27
CA CYS A 173 11.13 -0.62 11.85
C CYS A 173 12.13 0.29 11.12
N GLY A 174 12.50 1.43 11.73
CA GLY A 174 13.44 2.40 11.13
C GLY A 174 12.76 3.46 10.26
N ALA A 175 11.43 3.59 10.29
CA ALA A 175 10.74 4.75 9.70
C ALA A 175 11.11 6.04 10.47
N GLU A 176 11.15 7.17 9.78
CA GLU A 176 11.51 8.46 10.37
C GLU A 176 10.52 8.87 11.47
N LYS A 177 11.02 9.10 12.67
CA LYS A 177 10.20 9.31 13.87
C LYS A 177 9.42 10.63 13.88
N THR A 178 9.84 11.61 13.08
CA THR A 178 9.22 12.95 13.00
C THR A 178 8.06 13.02 12.00
N LEU A 179 7.83 11.96 11.19
CA LEU A 179 6.76 11.95 10.20
C LEU A 179 5.37 12.20 10.81
N PRO A 180 4.96 11.59 11.95
CA PRO A 180 3.65 11.87 12.53
C PRO A 180 3.40 13.35 12.81
N GLU A 181 4.37 14.05 13.37
CA GLU A 181 4.30 15.48 13.68
C GLU A 181 4.27 16.34 12.41
N LYS A 182 5.00 15.93 11.36
CA LYS A 182 5.00 16.58 10.04
C LYS A 182 3.62 16.52 9.37
N TYR A 183 2.95 15.38 9.46
CA TYR A 183 1.65 15.17 8.78
C TYR A 183 0.44 15.62 9.60
N LEU A 184 0.56 15.79 10.91
CA LEU A 184 -0.55 16.23 11.77
C LEU A 184 -1.25 17.51 11.27
N PRO A 185 -0.54 18.62 10.92
CA PRO A 185 -1.20 19.82 10.42
C PRO A 185 -1.92 19.61 9.08
N LEU A 186 -1.43 18.71 8.24
CA LEU A 186 -2.05 18.37 6.96
C LEU A 186 -3.34 17.58 7.16
N ILE A 187 -3.34 16.63 8.08
CA ILE A 187 -4.51 15.85 8.47
C ILE A 187 -5.58 16.79 9.07
N GLN A 188 -5.18 17.69 9.97
CA GLN A 188 -6.11 18.61 10.66
C GLN A 188 -6.77 19.63 9.74
N LYS A 189 -6.24 19.89 8.53
CA LYS A 189 -6.95 20.70 7.53
C LYS A 189 -8.24 20.03 7.03
N VAL A 190 -8.31 18.71 7.03
CA VAL A 190 -9.46 17.91 6.55
C VAL A 190 -10.25 17.32 7.73
N ASP A 191 -9.56 16.90 8.78
CA ASP A 191 -10.14 16.41 10.04
C ASP A 191 -9.56 17.18 11.24
N PRO A 192 -10.15 18.32 11.59
CA PRO A 192 -9.68 19.17 12.69
C PRO A 192 -9.68 18.48 14.06
N SER A 193 -10.46 17.42 14.22
CA SER A 193 -10.57 16.66 15.47
C SER A 193 -9.45 15.65 15.69
N TYR A 194 -8.67 15.35 14.65
CA TYR A 194 -7.64 14.33 14.74
C TYR A 194 -6.50 14.76 15.67
N VAL A 195 -6.13 13.87 16.57
CA VAL A 195 -4.96 13.99 17.44
C VAL A 195 -4.05 12.80 17.26
N LEU A 196 -2.74 13.00 17.41
CA LEU A 196 -1.80 11.88 17.35
C LEU A 196 -2.17 10.87 18.46
N PRO A 197 -2.25 9.58 18.14
CA PRO A 197 -2.45 8.57 19.15
C PRO A 197 -1.34 8.64 20.19
N LYS A 198 -1.67 8.44 21.46
CA LYS A 198 -0.66 8.42 22.54
C LYS A 198 0.34 7.30 22.26
N LYS A 199 1.64 7.60 22.37
CA LYS A 199 2.68 6.56 22.31
C LYS A 199 2.32 5.50 23.35
N ALA A 200 2.20 4.24 22.93
CA ALA A 200 2.06 3.14 23.86
C ALA A 200 3.24 3.23 24.84
N GLY A 201 2.94 3.44 26.13
CA GLY A 201 3.98 3.55 27.13
C GLY A 201 4.86 2.32 27.04
N CYS A 202 6.18 2.50 27.05
CA CYS A 202 7.09 1.39 27.30
C CYS A 202 6.65 0.73 28.62
N ILE A 203 6.04 -0.44 28.53
CA ILE A 203 5.95 -1.31 29.70
C ILE A 203 7.40 -1.71 29.94
N SER A 204 8.07 -1.02 30.86
CA SER A 204 9.37 -1.47 31.39
C SER A 204 9.08 -2.77 32.10
N PHE A 205 9.43 -3.87 31.47
CA PHE A 205 9.60 -5.13 32.22
C PHE A 205 10.84 -4.91 33.08
N ALA A 206 10.57 -4.64 34.37
CA ALA A 206 11.57 -4.72 35.43
C ALA A 206 11.90 -6.19 35.73
#